data_938ce0173a916a8ca4f1c1b44b827ad7
#
_entry.id   938ce0173a916a8ca4f1c1b44b827ad7
#
_cell.length_a   1.000
_cell.length_b   1.000
_cell.length_c   1.000
_cell.angle_alpha   90.00
_cell.angle_beta   90.00
_cell.angle_gamma   90.00
#
_symmetry.space_group_name_H-M   'P 1'
#
loop_
_entity.id
_entity.type
_entity.pdbx_description
1 polymer ?
#
loop_
_entity_poly.entity_id
_entity_poly.type
_entity_poly.pdbx_seq_one_letter_code
_entity_poly.pdbx_strand_id
1 'polypeptide(L)'
;MKVYKGTDKNMKCRGFQYEIGKTETDNGAIRCGNKGFHSCEAPFDVLRYYPMRDGNRYFEAEADGKIDRTGADDTKIASSRLTIKAEMNIAGLVKAQVEFTRKKAESGTAGGNWSNLAGGYKSNLAGGDKSNLAGGDESNLAGGDESNLAGGYKSNLAGGNWSNLAGGYKSNLAGGNGSNLAGGYKSNLAGGESSLIVSRNNSKAKGGLHSVIVLTEWKWNSDDKYVPVCVKAEIVDGERIKADTWYTIENGEFKEVNCNE
;
A
#
# COMPACT_ATOMS: atom_id res chain seq x y z
N MET A 1 -22.41 -5.76 2.27
CA MET A 1 -21.71 -4.47 2.11
C MET A 1 -20.35 -4.70 1.46
N LYS A 2 -19.89 -3.75 0.62
CA LYS A 2 -18.57 -3.82 -0.02
C LYS A 2 -17.47 -3.63 1.03
N VAL A 3 -16.46 -4.50 1.00
CA VAL A 3 -15.29 -4.49 1.87
C VAL A 3 -14.04 -4.95 1.11
N TYR A 4 -12.90 -4.88 1.75
CA TYR A 4 -11.62 -5.28 1.18
C TYR A 4 -10.93 -6.31 2.05
N LYS A 5 -10.35 -7.32 1.41
CA LYS A 5 -9.67 -8.43 2.07
C LYS A 5 -8.23 -8.52 1.63
N GLY A 6 -7.30 -8.60 2.58
CA GLY A 6 -5.93 -9.02 2.35
C GLY A 6 -5.75 -10.49 2.72
N THR A 7 -4.87 -11.18 2.02
CA THR A 7 -4.45 -12.57 2.30
C THR A 7 -2.96 -12.72 2.04
N ASP A 8 -2.41 -13.85 2.45
CA ASP A 8 -1.09 -14.26 1.97
C ASP A 8 -1.13 -14.65 0.47
N LYS A 9 0.02 -15.00 -0.10
CA LYS A 9 0.19 -15.41 -1.51
C LYS A 9 -0.69 -16.60 -1.92
N ASN A 10 -1.07 -17.47 -0.98
CA ASN A 10 -1.86 -18.66 -1.21
C ASN A 10 -3.36 -18.44 -0.95
N MET A 11 -3.82 -17.18 -0.87
CA MET A 11 -5.19 -16.82 -0.49
C MET A 11 -5.59 -17.32 0.90
N LYS A 12 -4.64 -17.40 1.85
CA LYS A 12 -4.92 -17.79 3.23
C LYS A 12 -4.89 -16.56 4.16
N CYS A 13 -5.72 -16.63 5.20
CA CYS A 13 -5.71 -15.70 6.31
C CYS A 13 -5.87 -16.49 7.61
N ARG A 14 -4.86 -16.45 8.49
CA ARG A 14 -4.83 -17.25 9.74
C ARG A 14 -5.13 -18.74 9.52
N GLY A 15 -4.58 -19.31 8.44
CA GLY A 15 -4.76 -20.72 8.08
C GLY A 15 -6.05 -21.05 7.33
N PHE A 16 -7.02 -20.12 7.27
CA PHE A 16 -8.25 -20.32 6.51
C PHE A 16 -8.03 -20.02 5.02
N GLN A 17 -8.45 -20.97 4.15
CA GLN A 17 -8.34 -20.85 2.68
C GLN A 17 -9.56 -20.14 2.12
N TYR A 18 -9.33 -19.08 1.30
CA TYR A 18 -10.37 -18.39 0.55
C TYR A 18 -10.35 -18.79 -0.92
N GLU A 19 -11.50 -18.64 -1.58
CA GLU A 19 -11.68 -18.86 -3.02
C GLU A 19 -12.52 -17.72 -3.61
N ILE A 20 -12.14 -17.28 -4.84
CA ILE A 20 -12.91 -16.24 -5.55
C ILE A 20 -14.28 -16.79 -5.93
N GLY A 21 -15.32 -15.99 -5.72
CA GLY A 21 -16.72 -16.34 -6.01
C GLY A 21 -17.41 -17.14 -4.90
N LYS A 22 -16.67 -17.69 -3.95
CA LYS A 22 -17.22 -18.49 -2.86
C LYS A 22 -17.64 -17.63 -1.69
N THR A 23 -18.80 -17.94 -1.12
CA THR A 23 -19.28 -17.34 0.13
C THR A 23 -18.96 -18.26 1.30
N GLU A 24 -18.18 -17.76 2.23
CA GLU A 24 -17.87 -18.44 3.48
C GLU A 24 -18.82 -18.01 4.59
N THR A 25 -19.21 -18.93 5.46
CA THR A 25 -20.17 -18.68 6.53
C THR A 25 -19.66 -19.18 7.88
N ASP A 26 -19.76 -18.36 8.92
CA ASP A 26 -19.51 -18.70 10.32
C ASP A 26 -20.79 -18.44 11.13
N ASN A 27 -21.35 -19.50 11.69
CA ASN A 27 -22.60 -19.44 12.49
C ASN A 27 -22.35 -19.11 13.97
N GLY A 28 -21.10 -18.91 14.36
CA GLY A 28 -20.73 -18.62 15.75
C GLY A 28 -20.95 -17.18 16.18
N ALA A 29 -20.48 -16.86 17.37
CA ALA A 29 -20.43 -15.48 17.87
C ALA A 29 -19.37 -14.68 17.10
N ILE A 30 -19.78 -13.63 16.42
CA ILE A 30 -18.88 -12.78 15.63
C ILE A 30 -18.30 -11.69 16.54
N ARG A 31 -16.96 -11.58 16.53
CA ARG A 31 -16.24 -10.59 17.32
C ARG A 31 -15.00 -10.12 16.59
N CYS A 32 -14.91 -8.82 16.31
CA CYS A 32 -13.79 -8.21 15.61
C CYS A 32 -12.48 -8.43 16.39
N GLY A 33 -11.43 -8.85 15.68
CA GLY A 33 -10.15 -9.23 16.27
C GLY A 33 -10.06 -10.68 16.76
N ASN A 34 -11.18 -11.37 16.96
CA ASN A 34 -11.22 -12.73 17.51
C ASN A 34 -11.89 -13.73 16.54
N LYS A 35 -13.19 -13.63 16.28
CA LYS A 35 -13.96 -14.62 15.53
C LYS A 35 -14.79 -14.00 14.40
N GLY A 36 -14.96 -14.76 13.32
CA GLY A 36 -15.62 -14.33 12.08
C GLY A 36 -14.62 -14.00 10.97
N PHE A 37 -15.14 -13.64 9.80
CA PHE A 37 -14.33 -13.27 8.65
C PHE A 37 -13.97 -11.79 8.71
N HIS A 38 -12.67 -11.51 8.90
CA HIS A 38 -12.17 -10.15 9.02
C HIS A 38 -11.89 -9.54 7.64
N SER A 39 -12.33 -8.31 7.45
CA SER A 39 -12.11 -7.47 6.27
C SER A 39 -12.05 -6.00 6.70
N CYS A 40 -11.72 -5.09 5.78
CA CYS A 40 -11.68 -3.65 6.05
C CYS A 40 -12.69 -2.92 5.14
N GLU A 41 -13.35 -1.91 5.68
CA GLU A 41 -14.23 -1.05 4.87
C GLU A 41 -13.40 -0.10 4.00
N ALA A 42 -12.27 0.42 4.51
CA ALA A 42 -11.32 1.20 3.74
C ALA A 42 -10.30 0.28 3.04
N PRO A 43 -10.09 0.44 1.72
CA PRO A 43 -9.16 -0.40 0.97
C PRO A 43 -7.74 -0.46 1.55
N PHE A 44 -7.20 0.68 1.98
CA PHE A 44 -5.81 0.74 2.46
C PHE A 44 -5.60 0.17 3.86
N ASP A 45 -6.65 0.03 4.66
CA ASP A 45 -6.50 -0.58 5.97
C ASP A 45 -6.10 -2.06 5.90
N VAL A 46 -6.33 -2.72 4.74
CA VAL A 46 -5.82 -4.09 4.52
C VAL A 46 -4.29 -4.16 4.56
N LEU A 47 -3.59 -3.07 4.18
CA LEU A 47 -2.12 -3.00 4.16
C LEU A 47 -1.50 -3.03 5.57
N ARG A 48 -2.26 -2.71 6.60
CA ARG A 48 -1.81 -2.83 8.00
C ARG A 48 -1.63 -4.29 8.41
N TYR A 49 -2.42 -5.19 7.81
CA TYR A 49 -2.45 -6.63 8.11
C TYR A 49 -1.68 -7.44 7.10
N TYR A 50 -1.74 -7.01 5.84
CA TYR A 50 -1.08 -7.62 4.69
C TYR A 50 -0.33 -6.52 3.93
N PRO A 51 0.88 -6.13 4.37
CA PRO A 51 1.66 -5.09 3.70
C PRO A 51 2.01 -5.49 2.27
N MET A 52 2.37 -4.52 1.41
CA MET A 52 2.76 -4.72 0.01
C MET A 52 4.12 -5.44 -0.12
N ARG A 53 4.27 -6.57 0.54
CA ARG A 53 5.44 -7.44 0.51
C ARG A 53 4.97 -8.88 0.65
N ASP A 54 5.88 -9.84 0.56
CA ASP A 54 5.63 -11.26 0.83
C ASP A 54 4.61 -11.90 -0.13
N GLY A 55 4.36 -11.27 -1.31
CA GLY A 55 3.38 -11.76 -2.28
C GLY A 55 1.92 -11.68 -1.80
N ASN A 56 1.64 -10.85 -0.80
CA ASN A 56 0.28 -10.66 -0.29
C ASN A 56 -0.67 -10.21 -1.41
N ARG A 57 -1.89 -10.71 -1.36
CA ARG A 57 -2.92 -10.51 -2.36
C ARG A 57 -4.09 -9.72 -1.77
N TYR A 58 -4.74 -8.93 -2.60
CA TYR A 58 -5.83 -8.03 -2.19
C TYR A 58 -7.07 -8.29 -3.02
N PHE A 59 -8.23 -8.22 -2.38
CA PHE A 59 -9.50 -8.57 -3.00
C PHE A 59 -10.58 -7.56 -2.64
N GLU A 60 -11.43 -7.27 -3.62
CA GLU A 60 -12.76 -6.77 -3.36
C GLU A 60 -13.61 -7.93 -2.82
N ALA A 61 -14.35 -7.69 -1.77
CA ALA A 61 -15.20 -8.68 -1.13
C ALA A 61 -16.54 -8.07 -0.69
N GLU A 62 -17.47 -8.93 -0.36
CA GLU A 62 -18.75 -8.56 0.20
C GLU A 62 -18.94 -9.21 1.55
N ALA A 63 -19.11 -8.39 2.60
CA ALA A 63 -19.44 -8.82 3.94
C ALA A 63 -20.96 -8.73 4.17
N ASP A 64 -21.51 -9.76 4.81
CA ASP A 64 -22.94 -9.88 5.08
C ASP A 64 -23.22 -10.63 6.39
N GLY A 65 -24.48 -10.64 6.82
CA GLY A 65 -24.95 -11.26 8.04
C GLY A 65 -24.66 -10.41 9.28
N LYS A 66 -24.24 -11.07 10.37
CA LYS A 66 -23.83 -10.36 11.59
C LYS A 66 -22.49 -9.66 11.35
N ILE A 67 -22.39 -8.39 11.70
CA ILE A 67 -21.18 -7.57 11.53
C ILE A 67 -20.81 -6.96 12.87
N ASP A 68 -19.55 -7.13 13.28
CA ASP A 68 -18.99 -6.51 14.47
C ASP A 68 -17.82 -5.57 14.09
N ARG A 69 -17.85 -4.34 14.65
CA ARG A 69 -16.88 -3.26 14.45
C ARG A 69 -16.14 -2.88 15.75
N THR A 70 -16.34 -3.62 16.83
CA THR A 70 -15.82 -3.25 18.13
C THR A 70 -14.31 -3.50 18.24
N GLY A 71 -13.59 -2.54 18.81
CA GLY A 71 -12.20 -2.71 19.21
C GLY A 71 -11.16 -2.58 18.10
N ALA A 72 -11.49 -1.93 16.97
CA ALA A 72 -10.53 -1.65 15.90
C ALA A 72 -10.18 -0.16 15.87
N ASP A 73 -8.86 0.14 15.80
CA ASP A 73 -8.33 1.50 15.56
C ASP A 73 -8.36 1.89 14.08
N ASP A 74 -9.01 1.07 13.24
CA ASP A 74 -9.13 1.21 11.79
C ASP A 74 -10.52 0.79 11.32
N THR A 75 -10.73 0.62 10.01
CA THR A 75 -12.04 0.21 9.47
C THR A 75 -12.23 -1.32 9.42
N LYS A 76 -11.43 -2.07 10.16
CA LYS A 76 -11.58 -3.54 10.26
C LYS A 76 -12.92 -3.92 10.87
N ILE A 77 -13.55 -4.90 10.23
CA ILE A 77 -14.77 -5.53 10.71
C ILE A 77 -14.60 -7.04 10.77
N ALA A 78 -15.45 -7.70 11.54
CA ALA A 78 -15.72 -9.13 11.44
C ALA A 78 -17.14 -9.37 10.96
N SER A 79 -17.33 -10.29 10.02
CA SER A 79 -18.66 -10.67 9.51
C SER A 79 -18.91 -12.15 9.64
N SER A 80 -20.19 -12.54 9.71
CA SER A 80 -20.57 -13.96 9.71
C SER A 80 -20.57 -14.57 8.31
N ARG A 81 -20.63 -13.75 7.25
CA ARG A 81 -20.50 -14.18 5.86
C ARG A 81 -19.55 -13.27 5.11
N LEU A 82 -18.71 -13.86 4.27
CA LEU A 82 -17.78 -13.12 3.40
C LEU A 82 -17.69 -13.82 2.05
N THR A 83 -17.89 -13.04 0.98
CA THR A 83 -17.71 -13.50 -0.39
C THR A 83 -16.54 -12.76 -1.02
N ILE A 84 -15.52 -13.47 -1.49
CA ILE A 84 -14.43 -12.88 -2.27
C ILE A 84 -14.93 -12.66 -3.70
N LYS A 85 -14.93 -11.41 -4.19
CA LYS A 85 -15.48 -11.07 -5.51
C LYS A 85 -14.43 -11.08 -6.60
N ALA A 86 -13.37 -10.29 -6.43
CA ALA A 86 -12.33 -10.14 -7.44
C ALA A 86 -10.98 -9.82 -6.81
N GLU A 87 -9.92 -10.30 -7.41
CA GLU A 87 -8.56 -9.89 -7.06
C GLU A 87 -8.27 -8.49 -7.61
N MET A 88 -7.54 -7.71 -6.83
CA MET A 88 -7.17 -6.34 -7.15
C MET A 88 -5.64 -6.23 -7.22
N ASN A 89 -5.15 -5.63 -8.27
CA ASN A 89 -3.77 -5.15 -8.30
C ASN A 89 -3.65 -3.84 -7.47
N ILE A 90 -2.43 -3.36 -7.31
CA ILE A 90 -2.17 -2.13 -6.52
C ILE A 90 -2.91 -0.93 -7.11
N ALA A 91 -2.91 -0.76 -8.43
CA ALA A 91 -3.64 0.34 -9.08
C ALA A 91 -5.16 0.27 -8.80
N GLY A 92 -5.74 -0.93 -8.80
CA GLY A 92 -7.14 -1.15 -8.40
C GLY A 92 -7.40 -0.79 -6.94
N LEU A 93 -6.48 -1.15 -6.05
CA LEU A 93 -6.58 -0.81 -4.61
C LEU A 93 -6.50 0.71 -4.38
N VAL A 94 -5.61 1.40 -5.12
CA VAL A 94 -5.50 2.87 -5.15
C VAL A 94 -6.83 3.50 -5.58
N LYS A 95 -7.34 3.08 -6.75
CA LYS A 95 -8.62 3.60 -7.27
C LYS A 95 -9.77 3.40 -6.29
N ALA A 96 -9.83 2.23 -5.66
CA ALA A 96 -10.84 1.93 -4.65
C ALA A 96 -10.71 2.83 -3.40
N GLN A 97 -9.47 3.13 -2.96
CA GLN A 97 -9.22 4.03 -1.84
C GLN A 97 -9.66 5.46 -2.16
N VAL A 98 -9.33 5.97 -3.33
CA VAL A 98 -9.80 7.30 -3.80
C VAL A 98 -11.32 7.36 -3.79
N GLU A 99 -11.99 6.34 -4.36
CA GLU A 99 -13.45 6.28 -4.40
C GLU A 99 -14.07 6.18 -2.99
N PHE A 100 -13.52 5.34 -2.11
CA PHE A 100 -13.95 5.20 -0.72
C PHE A 100 -13.90 6.55 0.02
N THR A 101 -12.78 7.25 -0.14
CA THR A 101 -12.58 8.51 0.57
C THR A 101 -13.42 9.63 -0.03
N ARG A 102 -13.63 9.66 -1.36
CA ARG A 102 -14.57 10.60 -2.00
C ARG A 102 -15.99 10.42 -1.45
N LYS A 103 -16.48 9.18 -1.33
CA LYS A 103 -17.80 8.90 -0.72
C LYS A 103 -17.89 9.32 0.75
N LYS A 104 -16.79 9.15 1.49
CA LYS A 104 -16.74 9.59 2.90
C LYS A 104 -16.66 11.11 3.05
N ALA A 105 -16.18 11.80 2.04
CA ALA A 105 -16.00 13.25 1.97
C ALA A 105 -17.24 14.03 1.61
N GLU A 106 -18.22 13.40 1.01
CA GLU A 106 -19.57 13.97 0.97
C GLU A 106 -20.09 14.26 2.40
N SER A 107 -19.38 13.74 3.42
CA SER A 107 -19.57 14.03 4.84
C SER A 107 -18.52 14.96 5.49
N GLY A 108 -17.61 15.64 4.74
CA GLY A 108 -16.90 16.81 5.27
C GLY A 108 -15.36 16.82 5.30
N THR A 109 -14.61 15.87 4.69
CA THR A 109 -13.12 15.86 4.77
C THR A 109 -12.39 15.44 3.48
N ALA A 110 -12.99 15.50 2.31
CA ALA A 110 -12.27 15.27 1.07
C ALA A 110 -12.44 16.43 0.10
N GLY A 111 -11.37 16.67 -0.62
CA GLY A 111 -11.36 17.60 -1.72
C GLY A 111 -11.62 16.90 -3.05
N GLY A 112 -12.18 17.61 -4.01
CA GLY A 112 -12.20 17.22 -5.41
C GLY A 112 -10.82 17.38 -6.05
N ASN A 113 -10.78 17.56 -7.37
CA ASN A 113 -9.56 17.92 -8.09
C ASN A 113 -8.98 19.26 -7.57
N TRP A 114 -7.66 19.40 -7.61
CA TRP A 114 -6.94 20.60 -7.15
C TRP A 114 -7.03 20.86 -5.64
N SER A 115 -7.35 19.85 -4.84
CA SER A 115 -7.47 20.02 -3.39
C SER A 115 -6.11 20.17 -2.71
N ASN A 116 -6.07 21.02 -1.68
CA ASN A 116 -4.94 21.11 -0.76
C ASN A 116 -5.42 20.67 0.62
N LEU A 117 -4.97 19.50 1.08
CA LEU A 117 -5.40 18.93 2.36
C LEU A 117 -4.20 18.64 3.25
N ALA A 118 -4.29 19.06 4.50
CA ALA A 118 -3.31 18.73 5.51
C ALA A 118 -3.98 18.03 6.70
N GLY A 119 -3.34 16.97 7.20
CA GLY A 119 -3.79 16.24 8.38
C GLY A 119 -2.63 15.94 9.32
N GLY A 120 -2.95 15.69 10.58
CA GLY A 120 -1.99 15.30 11.59
C GLY A 120 -1.75 13.77 11.64
N TYR A 121 -1.39 13.30 12.81
CA TYR A 121 -1.20 11.88 13.12
C TYR A 121 -2.45 11.06 12.78
N LYS A 122 -2.27 9.91 12.11
CA LYS A 122 -3.34 8.99 11.69
C LYS A 122 -4.43 9.60 10.81
N SER A 123 -4.11 10.65 10.05
CA SER A 123 -5.09 11.25 9.16
C SER A 123 -5.39 10.38 7.93
N ASN A 124 -6.63 10.47 7.47
CA ASN A 124 -7.07 9.87 6.20
C ASN A 124 -7.46 11.01 5.27
N LEU A 125 -6.65 11.24 4.23
CA LEU A 125 -6.86 12.32 3.28
C LEU A 125 -7.08 11.76 1.88
N ALA A 126 -8.06 12.31 1.16
CA ALA A 126 -8.18 12.03 -0.26
C ALA A 126 -8.45 13.30 -1.06
N GLY A 127 -7.79 13.38 -2.18
CA GLY A 127 -8.02 14.37 -3.21
C GLY A 127 -8.33 13.71 -4.54
N GLY A 128 -8.87 14.48 -5.46
CA GLY A 128 -8.94 14.10 -6.86
C GLY A 128 -7.60 14.35 -7.57
N ASP A 129 -7.66 14.56 -8.90
CA ASP A 129 -6.47 14.84 -9.68
C ASP A 129 -5.83 16.19 -9.29
N LYS A 130 -4.52 16.29 -9.43
CA LYS A 130 -3.74 17.51 -9.16
C LYS A 130 -3.86 18.00 -7.72
N SER A 131 -4.09 17.10 -6.78
CA SER A 131 -4.24 17.42 -5.37
C SER A 131 -2.90 17.38 -4.62
N ASN A 132 -2.79 18.22 -3.58
CA ASN A 132 -1.65 18.22 -2.67
C ASN A 132 -2.12 17.72 -1.30
N LEU A 133 -1.58 16.59 -0.85
CA LEU A 133 -1.98 15.96 0.40
C LEU A 133 -0.77 15.81 1.32
N ALA A 134 -0.87 16.34 2.53
CA ALA A 134 0.15 16.20 3.55
C ALA A 134 -0.43 15.55 4.82
N GLY A 135 0.07 14.39 5.21
CA GLY A 135 -0.31 13.69 6.43
C GLY A 135 0.85 13.53 7.39
N GLY A 136 0.56 13.44 8.68
CA GLY A 136 1.55 13.09 9.69
C GLY A 136 1.87 11.58 9.67
N ASP A 137 2.42 11.09 10.79
CA ASP A 137 2.74 9.67 10.93
C ASP A 137 1.48 8.79 10.89
N GLU A 138 1.63 7.57 10.41
CA GLU A 138 0.58 6.55 10.28
C GLU A 138 -0.64 6.99 9.45
N SER A 139 -0.46 7.97 8.54
CA SER A 139 -1.52 8.50 7.70
C SER A 139 -1.77 7.68 6.45
N ASN A 140 -2.99 7.73 5.94
CA ASN A 140 -3.39 7.16 4.66
C ASN A 140 -3.77 8.29 3.70
N LEU A 141 -3.04 8.43 2.61
CA LEU A 141 -3.23 9.48 1.63
C LEU A 141 -3.56 8.87 0.25
N ALA A 142 -4.60 9.38 -0.39
CA ALA A 142 -4.98 8.95 -1.73
C ALA A 142 -5.25 10.16 -2.62
N GLY A 143 -4.47 10.31 -3.68
CA GLY A 143 -4.65 11.34 -4.73
C GLY A 143 -4.98 10.72 -6.07
N GLY A 144 -5.60 11.48 -6.95
CA GLY A 144 -5.77 11.11 -8.36
C GLY A 144 -4.48 11.30 -9.17
N ASP A 145 -4.60 11.47 -10.49
CA ASP A 145 -3.46 11.72 -11.37
C ASP A 145 -2.80 13.06 -11.06
N GLU A 146 -1.51 13.19 -11.32
CA GLU A 146 -0.70 14.40 -11.13
C GLU A 146 -0.72 14.94 -9.68
N SER A 147 -0.97 14.10 -8.69
CA SER A 147 -1.08 14.51 -7.28
C SER A 147 0.26 14.48 -6.55
N ASN A 148 0.40 15.33 -5.52
CA ASN A 148 1.57 15.34 -4.64
C ASN A 148 1.17 14.88 -3.24
N LEU A 149 1.80 13.81 -2.76
CA LEU A 149 1.48 13.19 -1.48
C LEU A 149 2.72 13.12 -0.59
N ALA A 150 2.61 13.64 0.62
CA ALA A 150 3.66 13.55 1.62
C ALA A 150 3.13 12.95 2.92
N GLY A 151 3.74 11.86 3.39
CA GLY A 151 3.37 11.17 4.62
C GLY A 151 4.57 10.93 5.54
N GLY A 152 4.31 10.86 6.85
CA GLY A 152 5.32 10.59 7.86
C GLY A 152 5.68 9.10 8.00
N TYR A 153 6.07 8.71 9.20
CA TYR A 153 6.38 7.33 9.59
C TYR A 153 5.19 6.40 9.37
N LYS A 154 5.42 5.20 8.81
CA LYS A 154 4.38 4.18 8.57
C LYS A 154 3.17 4.64 7.76
N SER A 155 3.30 5.64 6.92
CA SER A 155 2.20 6.13 6.10
C SER A 155 1.98 5.27 4.87
N ASN A 156 0.74 5.24 4.39
CA ASN A 156 0.35 4.60 3.15
C ASN A 156 -0.07 5.66 2.16
N LEU A 157 0.62 5.75 1.03
CA LEU A 157 0.42 6.77 0.00
C LEU A 157 0.05 6.10 -1.32
N ALA A 158 -1.01 6.59 -1.95
CA ALA A 158 -1.42 6.15 -3.27
C ALA A 158 -1.73 7.34 -4.17
N GLY A 159 -1.01 7.45 -5.27
CA GLY A 159 -1.23 8.43 -6.31
C GLY A 159 -1.60 7.77 -7.63
N GLY A 160 -2.32 8.47 -8.48
CA GLY A 160 -2.54 8.07 -9.87
C GLY A 160 -1.29 8.23 -10.73
N ASN A 161 -1.45 8.35 -12.05
CA ASN A 161 -0.34 8.57 -12.97
C ASN A 161 0.32 9.94 -12.73
N TRP A 162 1.60 10.05 -13.02
CA TRP A 162 2.38 11.28 -12.92
C TRP A 162 2.40 11.93 -11.53
N SER A 163 2.14 11.13 -10.49
CA SER A 163 2.09 11.59 -9.11
C SER A 163 3.47 11.59 -8.43
N ASN A 164 3.64 12.48 -7.45
CA ASN A 164 4.84 12.54 -6.63
C ASN A 164 4.51 12.10 -5.20
N LEU A 165 5.17 11.05 -4.72
CA LEU A 165 4.91 10.44 -3.43
C LEU A 165 6.18 10.45 -2.58
N ALA A 166 6.10 11.04 -1.39
CA ALA A 166 7.18 11.03 -0.41
C ALA A 166 6.71 10.43 0.92
N GLY A 167 7.31 9.31 1.31
CA GLY A 167 6.98 8.61 2.56
C GLY A 167 8.17 8.52 3.51
N GLY A 168 7.89 8.54 4.80
CA GLY A 168 8.90 8.38 5.84
C GLY A 168 9.35 6.91 6.03
N TYR A 169 9.89 6.61 7.20
CA TYR A 169 10.33 5.28 7.58
C TYR A 169 9.16 4.29 7.62
N LYS A 170 9.35 3.08 7.06
CA LYS A 170 8.33 2.01 6.98
C LYS A 170 7.06 2.37 6.22
N SER A 171 7.11 3.29 5.28
CA SER A 171 5.95 3.69 4.49
C SER A 171 5.72 2.78 3.29
N ASN A 172 4.48 2.71 2.84
CA ASN A 172 4.10 2.01 1.62
C ASN A 172 3.63 3.04 0.59
N LEU A 173 4.26 3.06 -0.57
CA LEU A 173 4.00 4.00 -1.65
C LEU A 173 3.58 3.25 -2.92
N ALA A 174 2.46 3.65 -3.50
CA ALA A 174 2.00 3.13 -4.77
C ALA A 174 1.65 4.28 -5.70
N GLY A 175 2.34 4.38 -6.83
CA GLY A 175 2.11 5.36 -7.89
C GLY A 175 1.71 4.69 -9.20
N GLY A 176 0.95 5.39 -10.04
CA GLY A 176 0.66 4.98 -11.41
C GLY A 176 1.88 5.17 -12.34
N ASN A 177 1.65 5.17 -13.65
CA ASN A 177 2.70 5.36 -14.64
C ASN A 177 3.32 6.77 -14.55
N GLY A 178 4.60 6.89 -14.82
CA GLY A 178 5.32 8.16 -14.81
C GLY A 178 5.48 8.80 -13.43
N SER A 179 5.22 8.07 -12.35
CA SER A 179 5.22 8.62 -11.00
C SER A 179 6.64 8.66 -10.39
N ASN A 180 6.86 9.61 -9.48
CA ASN A 180 8.09 9.72 -8.71
C ASN A 180 7.82 9.31 -7.25
N LEU A 181 8.53 8.29 -6.77
CA LEU A 181 8.36 7.73 -5.45
C LEU A 181 9.65 7.85 -4.64
N ALA A 182 9.59 8.47 -3.48
CA ALA A 182 10.72 8.54 -2.54
C ALA A 182 10.33 7.96 -1.18
N GLY A 183 10.98 6.86 -0.79
CA GLY A 183 10.72 6.17 0.48
C GLY A 183 11.89 6.22 1.44
N GLY A 184 11.59 6.27 2.73
CA GLY A 184 12.58 6.14 3.80
C GLY A 184 13.08 4.69 3.96
N TYR A 185 13.82 4.46 5.03
CA TYR A 185 14.31 3.12 5.39
C TYR A 185 13.16 2.14 5.67
N LYS A 186 13.29 0.88 5.24
CA LYS A 186 12.28 -0.18 5.37
C LYS A 186 10.93 0.13 4.70
N SER A 187 10.92 0.92 3.64
CA SER A 187 9.72 1.25 2.88
C SER A 187 9.50 0.30 1.72
N ASN A 188 8.26 0.19 1.27
CA ASN A 188 7.89 -0.57 0.09
C ASN A 188 7.33 0.40 -0.98
N LEU A 189 7.94 0.41 -2.16
CA LEU A 189 7.61 1.33 -3.23
C LEU A 189 7.21 0.57 -4.50
N ALA A 190 6.06 0.88 -5.04
CA ALA A 190 5.58 0.30 -6.29
C ALA A 190 5.17 1.41 -7.26
N GLY A 191 5.89 1.57 -8.35
CA GLY A 191 5.58 2.48 -9.46
C GLY A 191 5.04 1.73 -10.67
N GLY A 192 4.23 2.39 -11.49
CA GLY A 192 3.86 1.91 -12.82
C GLY A 192 5.01 2.04 -13.82
N GLU A 193 4.71 1.97 -15.13
CA GLU A 193 5.69 2.16 -16.18
C GLU A 193 6.34 3.55 -16.14
N SER A 194 7.58 3.65 -16.57
CA SER A 194 8.33 4.93 -16.69
C SER A 194 8.41 5.73 -15.40
N SER A 195 8.39 5.09 -14.24
CA SER A 195 8.45 5.72 -12.92
C SER A 195 9.88 5.89 -12.43
N LEU A 196 10.12 6.89 -11.57
CA LEU A 196 11.37 7.03 -10.82
C LEU A 196 11.12 6.63 -9.36
N ILE A 197 11.86 5.62 -8.89
CA ILE A 197 11.65 5.02 -7.57
C ILE A 197 12.96 5.06 -6.79
N VAL A 198 12.97 5.81 -5.68
CA VAL A 198 14.17 6.02 -4.87
C VAL A 198 13.93 5.57 -3.42
N SER A 199 14.83 4.73 -2.88
CA SER A 199 14.71 4.32 -1.49
C SER A 199 16.05 3.98 -0.84
N ARG A 200 16.02 3.83 0.48
CA ARG A 200 17.18 3.45 1.31
C ARG A 200 17.22 1.92 1.50
N ASN A 201 18.32 1.44 2.10
CA ASN A 201 18.49 0.02 2.40
C ASN A 201 17.35 -0.58 3.26
N ASN A 202 17.21 -1.90 3.20
CA ASN A 202 16.13 -2.68 3.76
C ASN A 202 14.73 -2.28 3.23
N SER A 203 14.69 -1.52 2.13
CA SER A 203 13.47 -1.22 1.40
C SER A 203 13.30 -2.18 0.23
N LYS A 204 12.07 -2.31 -0.23
CA LYS A 204 11.75 -3.06 -1.43
C LYS A 204 11.13 -2.11 -2.46
N ALA A 205 11.59 -2.20 -3.70
CA ALA A 205 11.11 -1.37 -4.80
C ALA A 205 10.76 -2.24 -6.02
N LYS A 206 9.70 -1.88 -6.72
CA LYS A 206 9.35 -2.43 -8.02
C LYS A 206 8.79 -1.37 -8.94
N GLY A 207 9.00 -1.53 -10.24
CA GLY A 207 8.48 -0.64 -11.27
C GLY A 207 7.97 -1.42 -12.48
N GLY A 208 7.12 -0.79 -13.27
CA GLY A 208 6.79 -1.26 -14.62
C GLY A 208 7.97 -1.05 -15.58
N LEU A 209 7.83 -1.46 -16.84
CA LEU A 209 8.86 -1.29 -17.87
C LEU A 209 9.33 0.17 -17.97
N HIS A 210 10.59 0.36 -18.32
CA HIS A 210 11.23 1.68 -18.46
C HIS A 210 11.32 2.52 -17.19
N SER A 211 10.97 1.96 -16.03
CA SER A 211 11.17 2.63 -14.75
C SER A 211 12.65 2.64 -14.36
N VAL A 212 13.02 3.63 -13.56
CA VAL A 212 14.35 3.71 -12.93
C VAL A 212 14.19 3.45 -11.44
N ILE A 213 14.91 2.45 -10.93
CA ILE A 213 14.95 2.13 -9.50
C ILE A 213 16.32 2.54 -8.97
N VAL A 214 16.34 3.40 -7.97
CA VAL A 214 17.55 3.84 -7.26
C VAL A 214 17.48 3.35 -5.82
N LEU A 215 18.42 2.48 -5.44
CA LEU A 215 18.53 1.98 -4.08
C LEU A 215 19.87 2.40 -3.48
N THR A 216 19.86 2.75 -2.20
CA THR A 216 21.05 3.17 -1.48
C THR A 216 21.30 2.27 -0.30
N GLU A 217 22.54 1.80 -0.15
CA GLU A 217 22.99 1.03 1.01
C GLU A 217 23.74 1.92 1.99
N TRP A 218 23.39 1.82 3.25
CA TRP A 218 23.97 2.61 4.34
C TRP A 218 24.50 1.69 5.44
N LYS A 219 25.66 2.02 5.99
CA LYS A 219 26.28 1.25 7.08
C LYS A 219 26.88 2.18 8.14
N TRP A 220 27.04 1.69 9.34
CA TRP A 220 27.82 2.36 10.36
C TRP A 220 29.31 2.28 9.99
N ASN A 221 30.03 3.39 10.09
CA ASN A 221 31.48 3.42 9.89
C ASN A 221 32.23 3.32 11.24
N SER A 222 33.56 3.34 11.19
CA SER A 222 34.44 3.29 12.38
C SER A 222 34.25 4.48 13.34
N ASP A 223 33.73 5.61 12.85
CA ASP A 223 33.49 6.82 13.64
C ASP A 223 32.08 6.89 14.24
N ASP A 224 31.38 5.75 14.27
CA ASP A 224 30.00 5.62 14.75
C ASP A 224 29.01 6.54 14.02
N LYS A 225 29.22 6.71 12.68
CA LYS A 225 28.34 7.47 11.79
C LYS A 225 27.65 6.55 10.81
N TYR A 226 26.36 6.76 10.60
CA TYR A 226 25.57 6.05 9.61
C TYR A 226 25.69 6.74 8.24
N VAL A 227 26.46 6.15 7.34
CA VAL A 227 26.86 6.76 6.07
C VAL A 227 26.43 5.92 4.87
N PRO A 228 26.20 6.54 3.70
CA PRO A 228 25.94 5.79 2.47
C PRO A 228 27.24 5.12 2.01
N VAL A 229 27.16 3.84 1.69
CA VAL A 229 28.29 3.03 1.17
C VAL A 229 28.10 2.61 -0.28
N CYS A 230 26.85 2.62 -0.76
CA CYS A 230 26.55 2.34 -2.15
C CYS A 230 25.30 3.10 -2.59
N VAL A 231 25.32 3.57 -3.82
CA VAL A 231 24.14 4.08 -4.56
C VAL A 231 24.14 3.34 -5.89
N LYS A 232 23.07 2.61 -6.17
CA LYS A 232 22.92 1.90 -7.43
C LYS A 232 21.59 2.23 -8.07
N ALA A 233 21.65 2.55 -9.36
CA ALA A 233 20.48 2.82 -10.19
C ALA A 233 20.39 1.75 -11.28
N GLU A 234 19.21 1.24 -11.52
CA GLU A 234 18.93 0.25 -12.55
C GLU A 234 17.67 0.64 -13.33
N ILE A 235 17.68 0.32 -14.62
CA ILE A 235 16.52 0.48 -15.50
C ILE A 235 15.78 -0.86 -15.53
N VAL A 236 14.47 -0.81 -15.38
CA VAL A 236 13.57 -1.95 -15.58
C VAL A 236 13.45 -2.20 -17.08
N ASP A 237 14.30 -3.09 -17.60
CA ASP A 237 14.42 -3.45 -19.01
C ASP A 237 13.53 -4.65 -19.41
N GLY A 238 12.97 -5.34 -18.41
CA GLY A 238 12.15 -6.54 -18.60
C GLY A 238 12.95 -7.85 -18.71
N GLU A 239 14.28 -7.77 -18.83
CA GLU A 239 15.19 -8.92 -18.96
C GLU A 239 16.03 -9.11 -17.69
N ARG A 240 17.02 -8.23 -17.47
CA ARG A 240 17.90 -8.25 -16.32
C ARG A 240 17.20 -7.73 -15.05
N ILE A 241 16.47 -6.65 -15.19
CA ILE A 241 15.56 -6.11 -14.15
C ILE A 241 14.13 -6.25 -14.65
N LYS A 242 13.44 -7.26 -14.13
CA LYS A 242 12.10 -7.64 -14.56
C LYS A 242 11.06 -6.62 -14.10
N ALA A 243 10.08 -6.35 -14.96
CA ALA A 243 8.94 -5.52 -14.59
C ALA A 243 8.12 -6.16 -13.45
N ASP A 244 7.50 -5.33 -12.63
CA ASP A 244 6.63 -5.72 -11.51
C ASP A 244 7.25 -6.70 -10.50
N THR A 245 8.58 -6.80 -10.50
CA THR A 245 9.34 -7.67 -9.60
C THR A 245 9.97 -6.83 -8.49
N TRP A 246 9.88 -7.31 -7.26
CA TRP A 246 10.45 -6.62 -6.09
C TRP A 246 11.96 -6.80 -6.02
N TYR A 247 12.67 -5.70 -5.84
CA TYR A 247 14.13 -5.65 -5.65
C TYR A 247 14.47 -4.98 -4.33
N THR A 248 15.56 -5.43 -3.73
CA THR A 248 16.28 -4.77 -2.64
C THR A 248 17.75 -4.59 -3.03
N ILE A 249 18.51 -3.85 -2.23
CA ILE A 249 19.97 -3.75 -2.39
C ILE A 249 20.69 -4.46 -1.24
N GLU A 250 21.64 -5.34 -1.57
CA GLU A 250 22.51 -6.00 -0.61
C GLU A 250 23.92 -6.10 -1.16
N ASN A 251 24.92 -5.67 -0.38
CA ASN A 251 26.32 -5.65 -0.78
C ASN A 251 26.58 -4.97 -2.13
N GLY A 252 25.86 -3.86 -2.38
CA GLY A 252 25.96 -3.07 -3.59
C GLY A 252 25.25 -3.66 -4.82
N GLU A 253 24.55 -4.78 -4.69
CA GLU A 253 23.87 -5.44 -5.81
C GLU A 253 22.36 -5.48 -5.61
N PHE A 254 21.61 -5.33 -6.73
CA PHE A 254 20.17 -5.57 -6.75
C PHE A 254 19.90 -7.06 -6.57
N LYS A 255 19.06 -7.38 -5.62
CA LYS A 255 18.55 -8.74 -5.40
C LYS A 255 17.05 -8.78 -5.57
N GLU A 256 16.60 -9.72 -6.37
CA GLU A 256 15.19 -10.06 -6.48
C GLU A 256 14.70 -10.58 -5.13
N VAL A 257 13.61 -10.01 -4.63
CA VAL A 257 12.98 -10.46 -3.39
C VAL A 257 11.96 -11.51 -3.74
N ASN A 258 12.32 -12.77 -3.52
CA ASN A 258 11.36 -13.86 -3.62
C ASN A 258 10.28 -13.70 -2.54
N CYS A 259 9.03 -13.96 -2.90
CA CYS A 259 7.89 -13.93 -1.98
C CYS A 259 7.94 -15.04 -0.90
N ASN A 260 9.09 -15.70 -0.75
CA ASN A 260 9.29 -16.86 0.13
C ASN A 260 10.20 -16.56 1.35
N GLU A 261 10.70 -15.33 1.51
CA GLU A 261 11.50 -14.90 2.68
C GLU A 261 10.82 -13.80 3.50
#